data_10594c1e7ad4ab810ae862b0c5c157f5
#
_entry.id   10594c1e7ad4ab810ae862b0c5c157f5
#
_cell.length_a   1.000
_cell.length_b   1.000
_cell.length_c   1.000
_cell.angle_alpha   90.00
_cell.angle_beta   90.00
_cell.angle_gamma   90.00
#
_symmetry.space_group_name_H-M   'P 1'
#
loop_
_entity.id
_entity.type
_entity.pdbx_description
1 polymer ?
#
loop_
_entity_poly.entity_id
_entity_poly.type
_entity_poly.pdbx_seq_one_letter_code
_entity_poly.pdbx_strand_id
1 'polypeptide(L)'
;MKNSKLTQIALILTIVLIGAVSCTPSGNTNTTTTTAVTATPAPTPDTNAIVAEITKLENDWPRIIRERDAAALRRMEADDLIMVYPDGNAGNKEQDVKDIEAGLMTFDAWDISNMKVNVINNDTAAATFLITVVNGKMKSTDGKSTQNISGKYRVIDTFARRNGQWQLVASGITPLSPAAAAAAAASASPQASPGATAAPATKASPAPRVSPTRRPPPPPVSTP
;
A
#
# COMPACT_ATOMS: atom_id res chain seq x y z
N MET A 1 -24.98 -45.91 15.16
CA MET A 1 -26.09 -46.13 14.20
C MET A 1 -26.07 -44.96 13.23
N LYS A 2 -25.53 -45.25 12.03
CA LYS A 2 -26.20 -45.22 10.69
C LYS A 2 -26.86 -43.84 10.40
N ASN A 3 -26.51 -43.05 9.40
CA ASN A 3 -26.55 -43.39 7.98
C ASN A 3 -25.70 -42.48 7.12
N SER A 4 -24.91 -43.09 6.25
CA SER A 4 -24.31 -42.61 5.03
C SER A 4 -25.39 -42.24 4.02
N LYS A 5 -25.26 -41.11 3.32
CA LYS A 5 -25.92 -40.88 2.01
C LYS A 5 -24.85 -40.39 1.02
N LEU A 6 -24.32 -41.35 0.28
CA LEU A 6 -23.69 -41.11 -1.02
C LEU A 6 -24.78 -40.59 -1.98
N THR A 7 -24.54 -39.46 -2.62
CA THR A 7 -25.30 -39.04 -3.79
C THR A 7 -24.38 -39.10 -5.01
N GLN A 8 -24.73 -40.01 -5.91
CA GLN A 8 -24.04 -40.27 -7.18
C GLN A 8 -24.17 -39.09 -8.13
N ILE A 9 -23.03 -38.71 -8.71
CA ILE A 9 -22.99 -37.76 -9.83
C ILE A 9 -23.08 -38.58 -11.13
N ALA A 10 -24.16 -38.41 -11.86
CA ALA A 10 -24.37 -39.03 -13.16
C ALA A 10 -23.56 -38.31 -14.24
N LEU A 11 -22.67 -39.07 -14.87
CA LEU A 11 -21.83 -38.67 -16.00
C LEU A 11 -22.70 -38.72 -17.27
N ILE A 12 -23.05 -37.58 -17.85
CA ILE A 12 -23.72 -37.52 -19.16
C ILE A 12 -22.63 -37.32 -20.21
N LEU A 13 -22.37 -38.41 -20.94
CA LEU A 13 -21.48 -38.44 -22.10
C LEU A 13 -22.31 -38.08 -23.34
N THR A 14 -22.15 -36.87 -23.88
CA THR A 14 -22.78 -36.43 -25.11
C THR A 14 -21.82 -36.68 -26.29
N ILE A 15 -22.16 -37.66 -27.11
CA ILE A 15 -21.48 -37.99 -28.37
C ILE A 15 -21.94 -36.99 -29.42
N VAL A 16 -21.02 -36.15 -29.93
CA VAL A 16 -21.30 -35.26 -31.09
C VAL A 16 -20.89 -35.99 -32.36
N LEU A 17 -21.90 -36.30 -33.19
CA LEU A 17 -21.74 -36.86 -34.53
C LEU A 17 -21.17 -35.80 -35.48
N ILE A 18 -20.02 -36.09 -36.09
CA ILE A 18 -19.43 -35.24 -37.14
C ILE A 18 -20.08 -35.58 -38.46
N GLY A 19 -20.96 -34.70 -38.93
CA GLY A 19 -21.49 -34.73 -40.28
C GLY A 19 -20.56 -33.97 -41.23
N ALA A 20 -19.92 -34.71 -42.15
CA ALA A 20 -19.17 -34.12 -43.25
C ALA A 20 -20.15 -33.58 -44.32
N VAL A 21 -20.26 -32.27 -44.44
CA VAL A 21 -20.95 -31.64 -45.57
C VAL A 21 -19.89 -31.18 -46.58
N SER A 22 -19.84 -31.87 -47.72
CA SER A 22 -19.08 -31.42 -48.89
C SER A 22 -19.80 -30.25 -49.53
N CYS A 23 -19.21 -29.05 -49.45
CA CYS A 23 -19.65 -27.90 -50.25
C CYS A 23 -18.65 -27.69 -51.39
N THR A 24 -19.18 -27.78 -52.62
CA THR A 24 -18.56 -27.35 -53.89
C THR A 24 -18.22 -25.87 -53.84
N PRO A 25 -17.06 -25.42 -54.37
CA PRO A 25 -16.72 -24.01 -54.41
C PRO A 25 -17.47 -23.30 -55.55
N SER A 26 -18.51 -22.55 -55.17
CA SER A 26 -19.08 -21.53 -56.07
C SER A 26 -18.36 -20.23 -55.80
N GLY A 27 -17.61 -19.78 -56.78
CA GLY A 27 -16.82 -18.55 -56.68
C GLY A 27 -17.70 -17.32 -56.46
N ASN A 28 -17.62 -16.76 -55.27
CA ASN A 28 -18.07 -15.40 -54.99
C ASN A 28 -16.95 -14.68 -54.24
N THR A 29 -16.16 -13.89 -54.97
CA THR A 29 -15.10 -13.04 -54.41
C THR A 29 -15.75 -11.87 -53.67
N ASN A 30 -16.27 -12.10 -52.49
CA ASN A 30 -16.52 -11.02 -51.54
C ASN A 30 -15.20 -10.65 -50.88
N THR A 31 -14.53 -9.66 -51.41
CA THR A 31 -13.40 -8.97 -50.76
C THR A 31 -13.95 -8.27 -49.53
N THR A 32 -13.93 -8.97 -48.39
CA THR A 32 -14.19 -8.35 -47.09
C THR A 32 -12.99 -7.45 -46.79
N THR A 33 -13.13 -6.15 -47.10
CA THR A 33 -12.17 -5.13 -46.68
C THR A 33 -12.25 -5.07 -45.14
N THR A 34 -11.37 -5.81 -44.48
CA THR A 34 -11.16 -5.66 -43.02
C THR A 34 -10.55 -4.30 -42.83
N THR A 35 -11.36 -3.31 -42.50
CA THR A 35 -10.87 -1.99 -42.05
C THR A 35 -10.15 -2.24 -40.73
N ALA A 36 -8.82 -2.25 -40.75
CA ALA A 36 -8.03 -2.27 -39.54
C ALA A 36 -8.37 -1.01 -38.75
N VAL A 37 -9.12 -1.16 -37.67
CA VAL A 37 -9.34 -0.08 -36.70
C VAL A 37 -7.99 0.18 -36.05
N THR A 38 -7.30 1.23 -36.47
CA THR A 38 -6.08 1.71 -35.83
C THR A 38 -6.49 2.16 -34.42
N ALA A 39 -6.17 1.35 -33.40
CA ALA A 39 -6.38 1.72 -32.02
C ALA A 39 -5.60 3.00 -31.74
N THR A 40 -6.29 4.05 -31.33
CA THR A 40 -5.64 5.27 -30.82
C THR A 40 -4.75 4.87 -29.63
N PRO A 41 -3.46 5.26 -29.61
CA PRO A 41 -2.59 4.97 -28.47
C PRO A 41 -3.23 5.50 -27.19
N ALA A 42 -3.25 4.67 -26.13
CA ALA A 42 -3.70 5.12 -24.82
C ALA A 42 -2.83 6.32 -24.37
N PRO A 43 -3.41 7.34 -23.73
CA PRO A 43 -2.64 8.49 -23.25
C PRO A 43 -1.57 8.02 -22.28
N THR A 44 -0.37 8.59 -22.42
CA THR A 44 0.75 8.31 -21.49
C THR A 44 0.34 8.73 -20.08
N PRO A 45 0.60 7.88 -19.05
CA PRO A 45 0.29 8.21 -17.66
C PRO A 45 0.99 9.50 -17.21
N ASP A 46 0.28 10.37 -16.49
CA ASP A 46 0.93 11.37 -15.65
C ASP A 46 1.47 10.70 -14.40
N THR A 47 2.67 10.14 -14.54
CA THR A 47 3.32 9.36 -13.48
C THR A 47 3.47 10.16 -12.19
N ASN A 48 3.79 11.46 -12.27
CA ASN A 48 4.01 12.27 -11.08
C ASN A 48 2.72 12.53 -10.33
N ALA A 49 1.61 12.79 -11.01
CA ALA A 49 0.31 12.94 -10.37
C ALA A 49 -0.12 11.65 -9.71
N ILE A 50 0.04 10.50 -10.38
CA ILE A 50 -0.31 9.20 -9.80
C ILE A 50 0.53 8.90 -8.56
N VAL A 51 1.84 9.11 -8.62
CA VAL A 51 2.74 8.93 -7.45
C VAL A 51 2.29 9.79 -6.28
N ALA A 52 1.92 11.05 -6.52
CA ALA A 52 1.45 11.95 -5.46
C ALA A 52 0.13 11.48 -4.84
N GLU A 53 -0.83 11.03 -5.65
CA GLU A 53 -2.12 10.50 -5.18
C GLU A 53 -1.93 9.24 -4.33
N ILE A 54 -1.17 8.25 -4.79
CA ILE A 54 -0.90 7.03 -4.04
C ILE A 54 -0.14 7.33 -2.74
N THR A 55 0.89 8.17 -2.80
CA THR A 55 1.65 8.58 -1.60
C THR A 55 0.75 9.24 -0.56
N LYS A 56 -0.22 10.05 -0.98
CA LYS A 56 -1.20 10.66 -0.08
C LYS A 56 -2.10 9.62 0.59
N LEU A 57 -2.61 8.65 -0.17
CA LEU A 57 -3.45 7.57 0.37
C LEU A 57 -2.68 6.78 1.44
N GLU A 58 -1.45 6.40 1.15
CA GLU A 58 -0.62 5.66 2.11
C GLU A 58 -0.34 6.44 3.39
N ASN A 59 -0.03 7.72 3.27
CA ASN A 59 0.25 8.57 4.43
C ASN A 59 -1.00 8.90 5.27
N ASP A 60 -2.19 8.60 4.79
CA ASP A 60 -3.45 8.83 5.54
C ASP A 60 -3.81 7.67 6.49
N TRP A 61 -3.20 6.48 6.34
CA TRP A 61 -3.46 5.32 7.18
C TRP A 61 -3.38 5.59 8.69
N PRO A 62 -2.32 6.23 9.22
CA PRO A 62 -2.22 6.48 10.67
C PRO A 62 -3.37 7.33 11.21
N ARG A 63 -3.86 8.29 10.42
CA ARG A 63 -5.02 9.12 10.76
C ARG A 63 -6.28 8.27 10.76
N ILE A 64 -6.53 7.52 9.69
CA ILE A 64 -7.72 6.66 9.54
C ILE A 64 -7.87 5.71 10.73
N ILE A 65 -6.79 5.05 11.12
CA ILE A 65 -6.79 4.12 12.26
C ILE A 65 -7.06 4.86 13.57
N ARG A 66 -6.34 5.97 13.82
CA ARG A 66 -6.44 6.72 15.07
C ARG A 66 -7.82 7.34 15.26
N GLU A 67 -8.40 7.86 14.20
CA GLU A 67 -9.72 8.50 14.21
C GLU A 67 -10.87 7.51 14.02
N ARG A 68 -10.56 6.24 13.74
CA ARG A 68 -11.53 5.18 13.42
C ARG A 68 -12.41 5.57 12.24
N ASP A 69 -11.80 6.19 11.22
CA ASP A 69 -12.50 6.72 10.05
C ASP A 69 -12.89 5.58 9.07
N ALA A 70 -13.84 4.76 9.51
CA ALA A 70 -14.37 3.66 8.69
C ALA A 70 -14.93 4.13 7.35
N ALA A 71 -15.41 5.38 7.24
CA ALA A 71 -15.91 5.92 5.98
C ALA A 71 -14.77 6.18 4.99
N ALA A 72 -13.62 6.70 5.45
CA ALA A 72 -12.44 6.85 4.61
C ALA A 72 -11.92 5.48 4.17
N LEU A 73 -11.86 4.50 5.07
CA LEU A 73 -11.41 3.15 4.76
C LEU A 73 -12.29 2.48 3.70
N ARG A 74 -13.61 2.57 3.83
CA ARG A 74 -14.57 2.04 2.83
C ARG A 74 -14.36 2.63 1.43
N ARG A 75 -13.92 3.89 1.33
CA ARG A 75 -13.59 4.52 0.03
C ARG A 75 -12.24 4.08 -0.51
N MET A 76 -11.27 3.90 0.38
CA MET A 76 -9.89 3.59 0.03
C MET A 76 -9.69 2.12 -0.36
N GLU A 77 -10.39 1.21 0.28
CA GLU A 77 -10.33 -0.22 0.00
C GLU A 77 -11.38 -0.65 -1.02
N ALA A 78 -10.97 -1.51 -1.95
CA ALA A 78 -11.87 -2.16 -2.91
C ALA A 78 -12.70 -3.26 -2.24
N ASP A 79 -13.91 -3.52 -2.74
CA ASP A 79 -14.78 -4.57 -2.18
C ASP A 79 -14.19 -5.98 -2.36
N ASP A 80 -13.33 -6.17 -3.37
CA ASP A 80 -12.61 -7.40 -3.67
C ASP A 80 -11.15 -7.37 -3.18
N LEU A 81 -10.83 -6.54 -2.19
CA LEU A 81 -9.49 -6.45 -1.58
C LEU A 81 -9.01 -7.82 -1.10
N ILE A 82 -7.78 -8.16 -1.48
CA ILE A 82 -7.03 -9.30 -0.95
C ILE A 82 -5.95 -8.75 -0.01
N MET A 83 -5.99 -9.15 1.25
CA MET A 83 -5.01 -8.72 2.25
C MET A 83 -4.34 -9.91 2.91
N VAL A 84 -3.04 -9.80 3.19
CA VAL A 84 -2.29 -10.74 4.01
C VAL A 84 -1.67 -9.98 5.18
N TYR A 85 -2.11 -10.33 6.38
CA TYR A 85 -1.63 -9.75 7.63
C TYR A 85 -0.25 -10.29 8.03
N PRO A 86 0.45 -9.63 8.99
CA PRO A 86 1.78 -10.03 9.44
C PRO A 86 1.88 -11.46 10.02
N ASP A 87 0.80 -12.04 10.47
CA ASP A 87 0.71 -13.39 10.98
C ASP A 87 0.42 -14.44 9.89
N GLY A 88 0.30 -14.00 8.63
CA GLY A 88 0.01 -14.84 7.46
C GLY A 88 -1.48 -15.10 7.22
N ASN A 89 -2.37 -14.60 8.07
CA ASN A 89 -3.81 -14.72 7.86
C ASN A 89 -4.27 -13.83 6.70
N ALA A 90 -5.24 -14.33 5.93
CA ALA A 90 -5.90 -13.53 4.91
C ALA A 90 -6.96 -12.62 5.56
N GLY A 91 -7.05 -11.39 5.06
CA GLY A 91 -8.04 -10.40 5.43
C GLY A 91 -8.83 -9.90 4.22
N ASN A 92 -9.84 -9.09 4.51
CA ASN A 92 -10.66 -8.42 3.51
C ASN A 92 -11.18 -7.10 4.05
N LYS A 93 -11.69 -6.25 3.17
CA LYS A 93 -12.26 -4.94 3.51
C LYS A 93 -13.28 -4.99 4.64
N GLU A 94 -14.20 -5.94 4.62
CA GLU A 94 -15.29 -5.98 5.61
C GLU A 94 -14.74 -6.18 7.02
N GLN A 95 -13.75 -7.06 7.18
CA GLN A 95 -13.11 -7.32 8.46
C GLN A 95 -12.29 -6.10 8.91
N ASP A 96 -11.49 -5.53 8.00
CA ASP A 96 -10.63 -4.38 8.33
C ASP A 96 -11.45 -3.15 8.75
N VAL A 97 -12.52 -2.85 8.03
CA VAL A 97 -13.47 -1.80 8.39
C VAL A 97 -14.07 -2.02 9.77
N LYS A 98 -14.50 -3.24 10.10
CA LYS A 98 -15.05 -3.58 11.43
C LYS A 98 -14.03 -3.40 12.54
N ASP A 99 -12.81 -3.83 12.32
CA ASP A 99 -11.72 -3.77 13.31
C ASP A 99 -11.32 -2.31 13.60
N ILE A 100 -11.23 -1.48 12.56
CA ILE A 100 -10.94 -0.05 12.69
C ILE A 100 -12.10 0.67 13.38
N GLU A 101 -13.35 0.44 12.96
CA GLU A 101 -14.55 1.03 13.56
C GLU A 101 -14.68 0.68 15.06
N ALA A 102 -14.37 -0.57 15.41
CA ALA A 102 -14.32 -1.02 16.79
C ALA A 102 -13.12 -0.48 17.58
N GLY A 103 -12.13 0.12 16.91
CA GLY A 103 -10.91 0.62 17.53
C GLY A 103 -10.05 -0.47 18.16
N LEU A 104 -9.98 -1.63 17.49
CA LEU A 104 -9.19 -2.74 17.98
C LEU A 104 -7.69 -2.50 17.89
N MET A 105 -7.26 -1.66 16.94
CA MET A 105 -5.87 -1.26 16.77
C MET A 105 -5.58 0.08 17.44
N THR A 106 -4.50 0.14 18.22
CA THR A 106 -4.00 1.36 18.85
C THR A 106 -2.49 1.42 18.77
N PHE A 107 -1.91 2.63 18.75
CA PHE A 107 -0.47 2.85 18.72
C PHE A 107 -0.15 4.29 19.16
N ASP A 108 1.10 4.50 19.61
CA ASP A 108 1.61 5.84 19.92
C ASP A 108 2.15 6.53 18.66
N ALA A 109 2.94 5.80 17.86
CA ALA A 109 3.43 6.28 16.58
C ALA A 109 3.32 5.20 15.49
N TRP A 110 3.09 5.68 14.25
CA TRP A 110 3.08 4.89 13.03
C TRP A 110 3.78 5.69 11.95
N ASP A 111 5.05 5.36 11.72
CA ASP A 111 5.88 6.10 10.79
C ASP A 111 6.04 5.34 9.48
N ILE A 112 5.81 6.03 8.37
CA ILE A 112 5.98 5.51 7.01
C ILE A 112 7.30 6.05 6.46
N SER A 113 8.11 5.17 5.86
CA SER A 113 9.40 5.53 5.28
C SER A 113 9.76 4.68 4.07
N ASN A 114 10.74 5.14 3.29
CA ASN A 114 11.27 4.43 2.12
C ASN A 114 10.18 4.05 1.09
N MET A 115 9.19 4.93 0.91
CA MET A 115 8.12 4.70 -0.03
C MET A 115 8.65 4.78 -1.47
N LYS A 116 8.25 3.78 -2.26
CA LYS A 116 8.46 3.74 -3.71
C LYS A 116 7.14 3.36 -4.36
N VAL A 117 6.69 4.21 -5.27
CA VAL A 117 5.50 3.95 -6.07
C VAL A 117 5.95 3.61 -7.49
N ASN A 118 5.50 2.47 -8.00
CA ASN A 118 5.68 2.03 -9.38
C ASN A 118 4.35 2.19 -10.12
N VAL A 119 4.28 3.13 -11.05
CA VAL A 119 3.11 3.32 -11.91
C VAL A 119 3.18 2.34 -13.06
N ILE A 120 2.24 1.40 -13.11
CA ILE A 120 2.18 0.34 -14.13
C ILE A 120 1.48 0.86 -15.39
N ASN A 121 0.38 1.57 -15.20
CA ASN A 121 -0.38 2.25 -16.25
C ASN A 121 -1.27 3.35 -15.63
N ASN A 122 -2.17 3.96 -16.43
CA ASN A 122 -3.08 5.02 -15.97
C ASN A 122 -3.98 4.61 -14.78
N ASP A 123 -4.26 3.31 -14.63
CA ASP A 123 -5.26 2.79 -13.71
C ASP A 123 -4.71 1.75 -12.73
N THR A 124 -3.39 1.53 -12.73
CA THR A 124 -2.75 0.56 -11.84
C THR A 124 -1.40 1.07 -11.36
N ALA A 125 -1.19 1.02 -10.06
CA ALA A 125 0.08 1.33 -9.41
C ALA A 125 0.35 0.37 -8.24
N ALA A 126 1.62 0.17 -7.93
CA ALA A 126 2.04 -0.57 -6.75
C ALA A 126 2.94 0.31 -5.88
N ALA A 127 2.74 0.27 -4.58
CA ALA A 127 3.58 0.94 -3.59
C ALA A 127 4.32 -0.08 -2.74
N THR A 128 5.55 0.23 -2.34
CA THR A 128 6.25 -0.52 -1.28
C THR A 128 6.91 0.46 -0.35
N PHE A 129 6.82 0.21 0.94
CA PHE A 129 7.33 1.10 1.99
C PHE A 129 7.64 0.32 3.27
N LEU A 130 8.22 1.03 4.23
CA LEU A 130 8.40 0.55 5.60
C LEU A 130 7.41 1.25 6.51
N ILE A 131 6.83 0.50 7.44
CA ILE A 131 6.17 1.07 8.62
C ILE A 131 6.95 0.74 9.88
N THR A 132 6.98 1.68 10.80
CA THR A 132 7.47 1.49 12.16
C THR A 132 6.34 1.81 13.12
N VAL A 133 5.91 0.81 13.89
CA VAL A 133 4.83 0.93 14.87
C VAL A 133 5.42 0.93 16.27
N VAL A 134 5.08 1.97 17.06
CA VAL A 134 5.53 2.13 18.45
C VAL A 134 4.34 1.94 19.39
N ASN A 135 4.53 1.11 20.42
CA ASN A 135 3.49 0.77 21.42
C ASN A 135 2.17 0.31 20.78
N GLY A 136 2.31 -0.40 19.64
CA GLY A 136 1.18 -0.93 18.88
C GLY A 136 0.50 -2.09 19.58
N LYS A 137 -0.83 -2.08 19.63
CA LYS A 137 -1.65 -3.13 20.21
C LYS A 137 -2.81 -3.44 19.29
N MET A 138 -3.09 -4.72 19.11
CA MET A 138 -4.28 -5.21 18.42
C MET A 138 -5.08 -6.07 19.40
N LYS A 139 -6.33 -5.69 19.66
CA LYS A 139 -7.26 -6.48 20.47
C LYS A 139 -7.95 -7.51 19.60
N SER A 140 -8.22 -8.69 20.18
CA SER A 140 -9.10 -9.65 19.51
C SER A 140 -10.54 -9.12 19.47
N THR A 141 -11.31 -9.57 18.48
CA THR A 141 -12.72 -9.15 18.29
C THR A 141 -13.59 -9.47 19.51
N ASP A 142 -13.27 -10.54 20.25
CA ASP A 142 -13.96 -10.92 21.51
C ASP A 142 -13.45 -10.15 22.75
N GLY A 143 -12.46 -9.28 22.58
CA GLY A 143 -11.86 -8.46 23.63
C GLY A 143 -11.01 -9.22 24.66
N LYS A 144 -10.82 -10.54 24.51
CA LYS A 144 -10.17 -11.37 25.53
C LYS A 144 -8.65 -11.37 25.45
N SER A 145 -8.10 -11.05 24.30
CA SER A 145 -6.65 -11.01 24.09
C SER A 145 -6.19 -9.69 23.48
N THR A 146 -4.93 -9.37 23.72
CA THR A 146 -4.27 -8.21 23.13
C THR A 146 -2.91 -8.66 22.63
N GLN A 147 -2.67 -8.50 21.35
CA GLN A 147 -1.40 -8.77 20.70
C GLN A 147 -0.56 -7.49 20.65
N ASN A 148 0.74 -7.61 20.91
CA ASN A 148 1.69 -6.53 20.63
C ASN A 148 2.05 -6.55 19.15
N ILE A 149 1.77 -5.45 18.46
CA ILE A 149 2.08 -5.23 17.04
C ILE A 149 3.17 -4.17 16.85
N SER A 150 3.92 -3.82 17.91
CA SER A 150 5.08 -2.94 17.77
C SER A 150 6.15 -3.60 16.95
N GLY A 151 6.78 -2.83 16.05
CA GLY A 151 7.83 -3.39 15.21
C GLY A 151 8.00 -2.65 13.90
N LYS A 152 8.83 -3.24 13.03
CA LYS A 152 9.03 -2.78 11.66
C LYS A 152 8.50 -3.79 10.68
N TYR A 153 7.83 -3.29 9.66
CA TYR A 153 7.20 -4.11 8.64
C TYR A 153 7.54 -3.58 7.24
N ARG A 154 7.65 -4.49 6.28
CA ARG A 154 7.64 -4.16 4.85
C ARG A 154 6.21 -4.35 4.35
N VAL A 155 5.70 -3.33 3.66
CA VAL A 155 4.40 -3.37 3.01
C VAL A 155 4.58 -3.36 1.51
N ILE A 156 3.71 -4.07 0.82
CA ILE A 156 3.49 -3.97 -0.62
C ILE A 156 1.99 -3.85 -0.86
N ASP A 157 1.59 -2.75 -1.46
CA ASP A 157 0.21 -2.43 -1.76
C ASP A 157 0.03 -2.25 -3.26
N THR A 158 -1.09 -2.71 -3.78
CA THR A 158 -1.47 -2.54 -5.18
C THR A 158 -2.78 -1.78 -5.25
N PHE A 159 -2.79 -0.75 -6.06
CA PHE A 159 -3.94 0.11 -6.28
C PHE A 159 -4.46 -0.04 -7.70
N ALA A 160 -5.78 0.02 -7.84
CA ALA A 160 -6.46 0.14 -9.10
C ALA A 160 -7.36 1.39 -9.09
N ARG A 161 -7.42 2.10 -10.21
CA ARG A 161 -8.35 3.22 -10.36
C ARG A 161 -9.69 2.69 -10.85
N ARG A 162 -10.74 2.86 -10.04
CA ARG A 162 -12.10 2.41 -10.33
C ARG A 162 -13.05 3.59 -10.18
N ASN A 163 -13.84 3.86 -11.20
CA ASN A 163 -14.76 5.00 -11.22
C ASN A 163 -14.06 6.35 -10.91
N GLY A 164 -12.83 6.51 -11.40
CA GLY A 164 -12.02 7.70 -11.20
C GLY A 164 -11.31 7.81 -9.84
N GLN A 165 -11.49 6.83 -8.95
CA GLN A 165 -10.87 6.80 -7.61
C GLN A 165 -9.84 5.67 -7.51
N TRP A 166 -8.70 5.94 -6.88
CA TRP A 166 -7.74 4.91 -6.54
C TRP A 166 -8.24 4.11 -5.34
N GLN A 167 -8.24 2.80 -5.47
CA GLN A 167 -8.61 1.86 -4.42
C GLN A 167 -7.52 0.82 -4.23
N LEU A 168 -7.23 0.47 -2.98
CA LEU A 168 -6.37 -0.64 -2.60
C LEU A 168 -7.06 -1.96 -2.97
N VAL A 169 -6.43 -2.75 -3.83
CA VAL A 169 -6.96 -4.03 -4.31
C VAL A 169 -6.18 -5.23 -3.79
N ALA A 170 -4.92 -5.02 -3.39
CA ALA A 170 -4.13 -6.05 -2.72
C ALA A 170 -3.14 -5.41 -1.74
N SER A 171 -2.96 -6.04 -0.59
CA SER A 171 -1.99 -5.63 0.45
C SER A 171 -1.29 -6.84 1.04
N GLY A 172 0.02 -6.71 1.25
CA GLY A 172 0.81 -7.69 1.97
C GLY A 172 1.74 -7.03 2.97
N ILE A 173 1.66 -7.47 4.23
CA ILE A 173 2.41 -6.91 5.34
C ILE A 173 3.34 -7.97 5.91
N THR A 174 4.65 -7.73 5.85
CA THR A 174 5.68 -8.67 6.31
C THR A 174 6.47 -8.09 7.47
N PRO A 175 6.51 -8.75 8.63
CA PRO A 175 7.32 -8.32 9.76
C PRO A 175 8.81 -8.45 9.42
N LEU A 176 9.61 -7.46 9.81
CA LEU A 176 11.05 -7.49 9.60
C LEU A 176 11.76 -7.97 10.86
N SER A 177 12.68 -8.92 10.69
CA SER A 177 13.64 -9.24 11.75
C SER A 177 14.53 -8.01 12.05
N PRO A 178 15.14 -7.90 13.25
CA PRO A 178 16.05 -6.80 13.56
C PRO A 178 17.16 -6.61 12.54
N ALA A 179 17.72 -7.70 12.01
CA ALA A 179 18.75 -7.66 10.97
C ALA A 179 18.20 -7.11 9.62
N ALA A 180 17.02 -7.57 9.21
CA ALA A 180 16.36 -7.07 7.99
C ALA A 180 15.95 -5.60 8.13
N ALA A 181 15.50 -5.17 9.31
CA ALA A 181 15.15 -3.80 9.61
C ALA A 181 16.37 -2.86 9.54
N ALA A 182 17.53 -3.30 10.05
CA ALA A 182 18.80 -2.56 9.96
C ALA A 182 19.28 -2.44 8.51
N ALA A 183 19.24 -3.52 7.73
CA ALA A 183 19.60 -3.51 6.31
C ALA A 183 18.68 -2.59 5.49
N ALA A 184 17.39 -2.60 5.76
CA ALA A 184 16.41 -1.73 5.09
C ALA A 184 16.65 -0.24 5.43
N ALA A 185 17.05 0.08 6.66
CA ALA A 185 17.42 1.44 7.06
C ALA A 185 18.71 1.92 6.38
N ALA A 186 19.71 1.05 6.24
CA ALA A 186 20.95 1.36 5.54
C ALA A 186 20.77 1.58 4.02
N SER A 187 19.76 0.96 3.43
CA SER A 187 19.43 1.10 2.00
C SER A 187 18.59 2.34 1.68
N ALA A 188 18.17 3.10 2.71
CA ALA A 188 17.48 4.36 2.56
C ALA A 188 18.49 5.45 2.15
N SER A 189 18.74 5.62 0.86
CA SER A 189 19.36 6.85 0.38
C SER A 189 18.47 8.03 0.76
N PRO A 190 19.01 9.19 1.20
CA PRO A 190 18.19 10.37 1.44
C PRO A 190 17.53 10.76 0.12
N GLN A 191 16.23 10.51 0.03
CA GLN A 191 15.43 10.95 -1.11
C GLN A 191 15.31 12.46 -1.00
N ALA A 192 16.00 13.19 -1.87
CA ALA A 192 15.86 14.63 -1.99
C ALA A 192 14.38 14.95 -2.19
N SER A 193 13.79 15.70 -1.26
CA SER A 193 12.44 16.26 -1.42
C SER A 193 12.38 17.05 -2.72
N PRO A 194 11.50 16.77 -3.67
CA PRO A 194 11.32 17.61 -4.83
C PRO A 194 10.59 18.87 -4.38
N GLY A 195 11.32 19.96 -4.15
CA GLY A 195 10.67 21.25 -3.86
C GLY A 195 11.41 22.25 -3.00
N ALA A 196 12.71 22.15 -2.82
CA ALA A 196 13.50 23.29 -2.34
C ALA A 196 14.14 23.98 -3.57
N THR A 197 13.42 24.93 -4.16
CA THR A 197 14.02 25.91 -5.07
C THR A 197 15.08 26.66 -4.30
N ALA A 198 16.34 26.45 -4.65
CA ALA A 198 17.47 27.15 -4.06
C ALA A 198 17.27 28.66 -4.30
N ALA A 199 17.01 29.40 -3.24
CA ALA A 199 17.13 30.84 -3.25
C ALA A 199 18.59 31.22 -3.51
N PRO A 200 18.88 32.27 -4.32
CA PRO A 200 20.25 32.64 -4.64
C PRO A 200 20.97 33.08 -3.36
N ALA A 201 22.15 32.50 -3.14
CA ALA A 201 23.02 32.82 -2.02
C ALA A 201 23.39 34.30 -2.03
N THR A 202 22.80 35.06 -1.13
CA THR A 202 23.27 36.38 -0.76
C THR A 202 24.60 36.23 0.00
N LYS A 203 25.65 36.84 -0.52
CA LYS A 203 26.96 36.90 0.10
C LYS A 203 26.83 37.44 1.54
N ALA A 204 27.03 36.60 2.53
CA ALA A 204 27.11 37.00 3.91
C ALA A 204 28.40 37.76 4.13
N SER A 205 28.30 39.01 4.61
CA SER A 205 29.37 39.86 5.14
C SER A 205 29.89 39.21 6.43
N PRO A 206 31.22 39.23 6.70
CA PRO A 206 31.75 38.58 7.88
C PRO A 206 31.33 39.30 9.17
N ALA A 207 30.76 38.53 10.11
CA ALA A 207 30.39 39.01 11.43
C ALA A 207 31.63 39.37 12.27
N PRO A 208 31.56 40.40 13.15
CA PRO A 208 32.68 40.81 14.00
C PRO A 208 32.97 39.73 15.07
N ARG A 209 34.25 39.49 15.24
CA ARG A 209 34.86 38.57 16.19
C ARG A 209 34.54 39.01 17.62
N VAL A 210 33.74 38.29 18.37
CA VAL A 210 33.51 38.51 19.80
C VAL A 210 34.59 37.77 20.59
N SER A 211 35.34 38.53 21.40
CA SER A 211 36.35 37.99 22.31
C SER A 211 35.72 37.17 23.44
N PRO A 212 36.37 36.12 23.96
CA PRO A 212 35.80 35.30 25.02
C PRO A 212 35.75 36.04 26.35
N THR A 213 34.56 36.19 26.89
CA THR A 213 34.30 36.72 28.21
C THR A 213 34.76 35.72 29.28
N ARG A 214 35.58 36.20 30.18
CA ARG A 214 36.20 35.49 31.32
C ARG A 214 35.11 34.91 32.23
N ARG A 215 35.20 33.61 32.53
CA ARG A 215 34.35 32.88 33.48
C ARG A 215 34.52 33.46 34.89
N PRO A 216 33.44 33.74 35.66
CA PRO A 216 33.58 34.16 37.07
C PRO A 216 34.05 32.98 37.95
N PRO A 217 34.72 33.25 39.06
CA PRO A 217 35.21 32.22 39.97
C PRO A 217 34.07 31.57 40.78
N PRO A 218 34.25 30.32 41.24
CA PRO A 218 33.24 29.61 42.02
C PRO A 218 33.09 30.21 43.43
N PRO A 219 31.91 30.09 44.09
CA PRO A 219 31.70 30.58 45.45
C PRO A 219 32.49 29.75 46.48
N PRO A 220 32.80 30.34 47.67
CA PRO A 220 33.57 29.67 48.71
C PRO A 220 32.76 28.52 49.35
N VAL A 221 33.47 27.42 49.58
CA VAL A 221 32.97 26.24 50.28
C VAL A 221 32.88 26.58 51.77
N SER A 222 31.71 26.51 52.38
CA SER A 222 31.52 26.56 53.81
C SER A 222 31.84 25.19 54.42
N THR A 223 32.84 25.15 55.28
CA THR A 223 33.18 23.98 56.09
C THR A 223 32.50 24.11 57.46
N PRO A 224 32.11 22.96 58.10
CA PRO A 224 31.28 22.89 59.29
C PRO A 224 31.94 23.45 60.56
#